data_475ecccf8b7ea37b461d2622970a7924
#
_entry.id   475ecccf8b7ea37b461d2622970a7924
#
_cell.length_a   1.000
_cell.length_b   1.000
_cell.length_c   1.000
_cell.angle_alpha   90.00
_cell.angle_beta   90.00
_cell.angle_gamma   90.00
#
_symmetry.space_group_name_H-M   'P 1'
#
loop_
_entity.id
_entity.type
_entity.pdbx_description
1 polymer ?
#
loop_
_entity_poly.entity_id
_entity_poly.type
_entity_poly.pdbx_seq_one_letter_code
_entity_poly.pdbx_strand_id
1 'polypeptide(L)'
;MVLGTIDYTIIIIYLIGTVAFGAYIGRKIKSGKDYFLAGRSLPWWAIGMSLVVSDIGAVDMVGIAGSAYLYGIVLGNYDWLGSVPVMIIAAFLFIPIFWKKKVSTIPEWLGARYNSSVQTTSALIWGIYMPINLGIILYASAAMLNVLLDLNPKVLILSENKIAIQNIARSTDAKKYDFIYANTIDKGIQLSKDRNPIIVFVDSKLSFESKNNDLFDDIPIISFNEEEISPSWGEENMNRARAPDWNIFYSILIMGIVIGVYTFLGGLRAVVYTDVIQCVVMLGGSLFVLFFGIFKLGGVSEFVEIITSMGERTKDHFSLVLPVDTKTPHPWSGILFGLGFVLANAYWIGNQSIVQRSLGARSMADAKASYIFGALLKILIPFAMVVPGIISLAYNPNIADADKAMATLIKEIMPTGLLGIFFAAFLAGLMSSVDSFLNSAATVWTTDIYKKYFKPNADDTHYLLVGRTFTIIFILVAIYVAQFATGFESIYDLAQTLLSFFQGPSLAIIILGVLWKRANGTGALVGLIGGVLFSALLMWVHSTSTIPLFQVSEPFLYVALWSFILSIILTVFVSIYTRQEPDEKLRGMVYRYD
;
A
#
# COMPACT_ATOMS: atom_id res chain seq x y z
N MET A 1 25.43 7.26 2.23
CA MET A 1 26.12 6.77 1.00
C MET A 1 25.29 7.24 -0.18
N VAL A 2 25.89 7.92 -1.15
CA VAL A 2 25.18 8.38 -2.37
C VAL A 2 25.26 7.24 -3.39
N LEU A 3 24.23 7.09 -4.24
CA LEU A 3 24.24 6.11 -5.34
C LEU A 3 25.51 6.30 -6.20
N GLY A 4 26.21 5.21 -6.49
CA GLY A 4 27.37 5.20 -7.38
C GLY A 4 26.95 5.14 -8.86
N THR A 5 27.89 5.36 -9.77
CA THR A 5 27.65 5.27 -11.22
C THR A 5 27.06 3.93 -11.64
N ILE A 6 27.48 2.83 -10.98
CA ILE A 6 26.97 1.48 -11.24
C ILE A 6 25.47 1.38 -10.86
N ASP A 7 25.09 1.97 -9.71
CA ASP A 7 23.70 1.95 -9.24
C ASP A 7 22.79 2.70 -10.24
N TYR A 8 23.17 3.90 -10.64
CA TYR A 8 22.43 4.65 -11.67
C TYR A 8 22.32 3.88 -12.99
N THR A 9 23.39 3.21 -13.41
CA THR A 9 23.38 2.41 -14.64
C THR A 9 22.37 1.26 -14.55
N ILE A 10 22.34 0.53 -13.43
CA ILE A 10 21.39 -0.56 -13.19
C ILE A 10 19.94 -0.04 -13.21
N ILE A 11 19.67 1.06 -12.51
CA ILE A 11 18.34 1.68 -12.45
C ILE A 11 17.87 2.12 -13.84
N ILE A 12 18.72 2.79 -14.60
CA ILE A 12 18.40 3.28 -15.94
C ILE A 12 18.14 2.11 -16.90
N ILE A 13 18.98 1.08 -16.88
CA ILE A 13 18.81 -0.12 -17.72
C ILE A 13 17.48 -0.81 -17.37
N TYR A 14 17.17 -0.94 -16.07
CA TYR A 14 15.92 -1.53 -15.62
C TYR A 14 14.71 -0.73 -16.10
N LEU A 15 14.68 0.58 -15.90
CA LEU A 15 13.57 1.45 -16.30
C LEU A 15 13.36 1.44 -17.82
N ILE A 16 14.43 1.66 -18.59
CA ILE A 16 14.35 1.65 -20.05
C ILE A 16 13.92 0.27 -20.56
N GLY A 17 14.48 -0.81 -20.00
CA GLY A 17 14.14 -2.18 -20.37
C GLY A 17 12.66 -2.50 -20.10
N THR A 18 12.15 -2.13 -18.94
CA THR A 18 10.75 -2.38 -18.56
C THR A 18 9.79 -1.56 -19.43
N VAL A 19 10.05 -0.28 -19.64
CA VAL A 19 9.22 0.59 -20.49
C VAL A 19 9.26 0.12 -21.95
N ALA A 20 10.43 -0.22 -22.49
CA ALA A 20 10.57 -0.71 -23.86
C ALA A 20 9.85 -2.05 -24.05
N PHE A 21 9.95 -2.98 -23.09
CA PHE A 21 9.25 -4.25 -23.11
C PHE A 21 7.73 -4.08 -23.04
N GLY A 22 7.25 -3.24 -22.14
CA GLY A 22 5.83 -2.89 -22.02
C GLY A 22 5.28 -2.26 -23.32
N ALA A 23 6.02 -1.30 -23.90
CA ALA A 23 5.65 -0.67 -25.17
C ALA A 23 5.65 -1.67 -26.34
N TYR A 24 6.62 -2.61 -26.37
CA TYR A 24 6.66 -3.67 -27.39
C TYR A 24 5.41 -4.57 -27.33
N ILE A 25 5.00 -4.98 -26.13
CA ILE A 25 3.77 -5.76 -25.94
C ILE A 25 2.55 -4.91 -26.27
N GLY A 26 2.53 -3.65 -25.84
CA GLY A 26 1.44 -2.69 -26.05
C GLY A 26 1.10 -2.43 -27.54
N ARG A 27 2.06 -2.61 -28.46
CA ARG A 27 1.83 -2.49 -29.92
C ARG A 27 0.76 -3.46 -30.46
N LYS A 28 0.47 -4.54 -29.74
CA LYS A 28 -0.53 -5.55 -30.13
C LYS A 28 -1.95 -5.23 -29.67
N ILE A 29 -2.15 -4.16 -28.89
CA ILE A 29 -3.45 -3.76 -28.35
C ILE A 29 -4.21 -2.96 -29.41
N LYS A 30 -5.33 -3.52 -29.89
CA LYS A 30 -6.16 -2.92 -30.93
C LYS A 30 -7.61 -2.67 -30.52
N SER A 31 -8.04 -3.25 -29.38
CA SER A 31 -9.42 -3.17 -28.91
C SER A 31 -9.50 -2.89 -27.41
N GLY A 32 -10.66 -2.40 -26.94
CA GLY A 32 -10.91 -2.28 -25.52
C GLY A 32 -10.80 -3.63 -24.79
N LYS A 33 -11.22 -4.72 -25.40
CA LYS A 33 -11.09 -6.07 -24.85
C LYS A 33 -9.63 -6.50 -24.66
N ASP A 34 -8.75 -6.14 -25.61
CA ASP A 34 -7.31 -6.39 -25.45
C ASP A 34 -6.73 -5.53 -24.33
N TYR A 35 -7.16 -4.27 -24.21
CA TYR A 35 -6.67 -3.33 -23.23
C TYR A 35 -7.08 -3.73 -21.80
N PHE A 36 -8.36 -4.06 -21.59
CA PHE A 36 -8.91 -4.33 -20.25
C PHE A 36 -8.75 -5.78 -19.78
N LEU A 37 -8.75 -6.77 -20.70
CA LEU A 37 -8.73 -8.20 -20.37
C LEU A 37 -7.62 -8.99 -21.08
N ALA A 38 -6.64 -8.31 -21.68
CA ALA A 38 -5.55 -8.95 -22.43
C ALA A 38 -6.04 -9.96 -23.50
N GLY A 39 -7.23 -9.75 -24.08
CA GLY A 39 -7.86 -10.69 -25.01
C GLY A 39 -8.16 -12.07 -24.41
N ARG A 40 -8.13 -12.25 -23.10
CA ARG A 40 -8.25 -13.54 -22.39
C ARG A 40 -7.20 -14.56 -22.85
N SER A 41 -5.95 -14.16 -22.89
CA SER A 41 -4.84 -14.98 -23.40
C SER A 41 -3.74 -15.26 -22.38
N LEU A 42 -3.93 -14.82 -21.11
CA LEU A 42 -2.89 -14.87 -20.08
C LEU A 42 -2.72 -16.30 -19.51
N PRO A 43 -1.48 -16.79 -19.38
CA PRO A 43 -1.18 -18.07 -18.75
C PRO A 43 -1.14 -17.94 -17.22
N TRP A 44 -1.42 -19.04 -16.50
CA TRP A 44 -1.52 -19.09 -15.05
C TRP A 44 -0.30 -18.57 -14.30
N TRP A 45 0.90 -18.90 -14.76
CA TRP A 45 2.15 -18.51 -14.10
C TRP A 45 2.39 -16.99 -14.18
N ALA A 46 2.10 -16.38 -15.34
CA ALA A 46 2.23 -14.93 -15.49
C ALA A 46 1.21 -14.17 -14.62
N ILE A 47 -0.04 -14.66 -14.59
CA ILE A 47 -1.06 -14.09 -13.71
C ILE A 47 -0.66 -14.26 -12.25
N GLY A 48 -0.19 -15.42 -11.82
CA GLY A 48 0.18 -15.69 -10.43
C GLY A 48 1.32 -14.79 -9.94
N MET A 49 2.36 -14.58 -10.75
CA MET A 49 3.44 -13.62 -10.44
C MET A 49 2.93 -12.18 -10.43
N SER A 50 2.06 -11.83 -11.38
CA SER A 50 1.43 -10.52 -11.46
C SER A 50 0.53 -10.25 -10.23
N LEU A 51 -0.25 -11.23 -9.76
CA LEU A 51 -1.05 -11.12 -8.53
C LEU A 51 -0.19 -10.74 -7.33
N VAL A 52 0.97 -11.38 -7.18
CA VAL A 52 1.86 -11.17 -6.03
C VAL A 52 2.53 -9.80 -6.09
N VAL A 53 3.16 -9.45 -7.22
CA VAL A 53 3.90 -8.18 -7.30
C VAL A 53 3.00 -6.96 -7.31
N SER A 54 1.76 -7.10 -7.79
CA SER A 54 0.80 -5.99 -7.80
C SER A 54 0.15 -5.74 -6.45
N ASP A 55 0.11 -6.75 -5.61
CA ASP A 55 -0.30 -6.63 -4.22
C ASP A 55 0.81 -6.02 -3.37
N ILE A 56 2.07 -6.31 -3.68
CA ILE A 56 3.23 -5.80 -2.94
C ILE A 56 3.77 -4.55 -3.62
N GLY A 57 3.23 -3.44 -3.22
CA GLY A 57 3.65 -2.13 -3.72
C GLY A 57 4.59 -1.39 -2.78
N ALA A 58 4.77 -0.09 -3.06
CA ALA A 58 5.53 0.79 -2.20
C ALA A 58 4.92 0.90 -0.78
N VAL A 59 3.58 0.82 -0.67
CA VAL A 59 2.89 0.85 0.63
C VAL A 59 3.31 -0.34 1.49
N ASP A 60 3.49 -1.51 0.89
CA ASP A 60 3.90 -2.71 1.62
C ASP A 60 5.40 -2.67 1.96
N MET A 61 6.25 -2.27 1.02
CA MET A 61 7.69 -2.16 1.23
C MET A 61 8.05 -1.10 2.28
N VAL A 62 7.28 -0.02 2.34
CA VAL A 62 7.45 1.08 3.30
C VAL A 62 6.64 0.80 4.55
N GLY A 63 5.33 0.63 4.40
CA GLY A 63 4.39 0.57 5.51
C GLY A 63 4.42 -0.76 6.27
N ILE A 64 4.47 -1.93 5.61
CA ILE A 64 4.59 -3.22 6.31
C ILE A 64 5.94 -3.32 7.01
N ALA A 65 7.03 -2.90 6.37
CA ALA A 65 8.35 -2.91 7.01
C ALA A 65 8.40 -1.92 8.18
N GLY A 66 7.79 -0.73 8.06
CA GLY A 66 7.65 0.24 9.14
C GLY A 66 6.78 -0.28 10.30
N SER A 67 5.64 -0.88 9.99
CA SER A 67 4.80 -1.52 11.00
C SER A 67 5.48 -2.71 11.67
N ALA A 68 6.30 -3.48 10.94
CA ALA A 68 7.10 -4.56 11.52
C ALA A 68 8.24 -4.04 12.42
N TYR A 69 8.81 -2.89 12.09
CA TYR A 69 9.73 -2.17 12.96
C TYR A 69 9.08 -1.80 14.31
N LEU A 70 7.78 -1.44 14.29
CA LEU A 70 7.02 -1.06 15.49
C LEU A 70 6.45 -2.26 16.25
N TYR A 71 5.89 -3.25 15.53
CA TYR A 71 5.02 -4.30 16.09
C TYR A 71 5.54 -5.72 15.88
N GLY A 72 6.61 -5.92 15.10
CA GLY A 72 7.25 -7.20 14.91
C GLY A 72 6.57 -8.11 13.88
N ILE A 73 6.76 -9.44 14.09
CA ILE A 73 6.39 -10.50 13.14
C ILE A 73 4.88 -10.69 12.96
N VAL A 74 4.04 -10.12 13.83
CA VAL A 74 2.58 -10.19 13.73
C VAL A 74 2.07 -9.74 12.36
N LEU A 75 2.78 -8.81 11.70
CA LEU A 75 2.50 -8.33 10.34
C LEU A 75 2.57 -9.46 9.30
N GLY A 76 3.30 -10.54 9.55
CA GLY A 76 3.34 -11.73 8.70
C GLY A 76 1.99 -12.40 8.50
N ASN A 77 1.04 -12.19 9.43
CA ASN A 77 -0.31 -12.71 9.29
C ASN A 77 -1.08 -12.13 8.10
N TYR A 78 -0.73 -10.94 7.61
CA TYR A 78 -1.38 -10.35 6.43
C TYR A 78 -1.18 -11.22 5.17
N ASP A 79 -0.03 -11.91 5.08
CA ASP A 79 0.21 -12.85 3.98
C ASP A 79 -0.15 -14.29 4.38
N TRP A 80 0.38 -14.80 5.49
CA TRP A 80 0.21 -16.20 5.86
C TRP A 80 -1.24 -16.58 6.18
N LEU A 81 -1.98 -15.73 6.89
CA LEU A 81 -3.39 -15.94 7.19
C LEU A 81 -4.30 -15.19 6.22
N GLY A 82 -3.94 -13.96 5.87
CA GLY A 82 -4.76 -13.08 5.04
C GLY A 82 -4.69 -13.38 3.55
N SER A 83 -3.61 -13.94 3.02
CA SER A 83 -3.49 -14.18 1.57
C SER A 83 -3.56 -15.66 1.23
N VAL A 84 -2.71 -16.51 1.81
CA VAL A 84 -2.53 -17.90 1.37
C VAL A 84 -3.83 -18.73 1.39
N PRO A 85 -4.54 -18.90 2.53
CA PRO A 85 -5.76 -19.70 2.56
C PRO A 85 -6.89 -19.07 1.77
N VAL A 86 -6.97 -17.74 1.76
CA VAL A 86 -8.03 -17.00 1.06
C VAL A 86 -7.89 -17.12 -0.45
N MET A 87 -6.67 -17.04 -1.00
CA MET A 87 -6.42 -17.26 -2.43
C MET A 87 -6.83 -18.68 -2.86
N ILE A 88 -6.57 -19.68 -2.02
CA ILE A 88 -7.00 -21.06 -2.29
C ILE A 88 -8.53 -21.14 -2.33
N ILE A 89 -9.22 -20.55 -1.33
CA ILE A 89 -10.69 -20.48 -1.30
C ILE A 89 -11.23 -19.77 -2.54
N ALA A 90 -10.66 -18.62 -2.91
CA ALA A 90 -11.05 -17.86 -4.08
C ALA A 90 -10.91 -18.67 -5.37
N ALA A 91 -9.80 -19.42 -5.54
CA ALA A 91 -9.54 -20.27 -6.70
C ALA A 91 -10.63 -21.31 -6.95
N PHE A 92 -11.22 -21.87 -5.91
CA PHE A 92 -12.20 -22.96 -6.04
C PHE A 92 -13.65 -22.50 -5.99
N LEU A 93 -13.98 -21.46 -5.22
CA LEU A 93 -15.37 -21.04 -5.02
C LEU A 93 -15.79 -19.84 -5.90
N PHE A 94 -14.96 -18.82 -6.05
CA PHE A 94 -15.37 -17.54 -6.63
C PHE A 94 -14.87 -17.33 -8.06
N ILE A 95 -13.58 -17.52 -8.31
CA ILE A 95 -12.97 -17.29 -9.63
C ILE A 95 -13.62 -18.11 -10.76
N PRO A 96 -14.00 -19.38 -10.58
CA PRO A 96 -14.70 -20.12 -11.60
C PRO A 96 -16.04 -19.51 -12.02
N ILE A 97 -16.79 -18.96 -11.06
CA ILE A 97 -18.11 -18.35 -11.31
C ILE A 97 -17.92 -17.05 -12.10
N PHE A 98 -16.97 -16.20 -11.70
CA PHE A 98 -16.67 -14.95 -12.41
C PHE A 98 -16.14 -15.20 -13.82
N TRP A 99 -15.22 -16.15 -13.98
CA TRP A 99 -14.63 -16.47 -15.27
C TRP A 99 -15.65 -17.07 -16.26
N LYS A 100 -16.53 -17.98 -15.82
CA LYS A 100 -17.61 -18.58 -16.65
C LYS A 100 -18.56 -17.53 -17.20
N LYS A 101 -18.89 -16.50 -16.42
CA LYS A 101 -19.81 -15.43 -16.83
C LYS A 101 -19.21 -14.42 -17.81
N LYS A 102 -17.89 -14.51 -18.07
CA LYS A 102 -17.17 -13.67 -19.02
C LYS A 102 -17.32 -12.15 -18.74
N VAL A 103 -17.53 -11.78 -17.50
CA VAL A 103 -17.56 -10.38 -17.08
C VAL A 103 -16.19 -9.72 -17.19
N SER A 104 -16.16 -8.40 -17.28
CA SER A 104 -14.93 -7.60 -17.32
C SER A 104 -14.58 -7.04 -15.94
N THR A 105 -15.61 -6.85 -15.10
CA THR A 105 -15.45 -6.24 -13.78
C THR A 105 -16.29 -6.97 -12.73
N ILE A 106 -15.91 -6.83 -11.45
CA ILE A 106 -16.72 -7.32 -10.32
C ILE A 106 -18.05 -6.56 -10.21
N PRO A 107 -18.09 -5.21 -10.36
CA PRO A 107 -19.37 -4.49 -10.45
C PRO A 107 -20.29 -5.03 -11.55
N GLU A 108 -19.77 -5.37 -12.75
CA GLU A 108 -20.54 -5.99 -13.82
C GLU A 108 -21.15 -7.33 -13.39
N TRP A 109 -20.38 -8.17 -12.68
CA TRP A 109 -20.88 -9.42 -12.11
C TRP A 109 -21.99 -9.18 -11.10
N LEU A 110 -21.81 -8.20 -10.19
CA LEU A 110 -22.84 -7.80 -9.23
C LEU A 110 -24.12 -7.30 -9.93
N GLY A 111 -23.98 -6.56 -11.03
CA GLY A 111 -25.10 -6.12 -11.86
C GLY A 111 -25.86 -7.30 -12.47
N ALA A 112 -25.16 -8.28 -13.02
CA ALA A 112 -25.74 -9.49 -13.56
C ALA A 112 -26.42 -10.36 -12.48
N ARG A 113 -25.81 -10.46 -11.30
CA ARG A 113 -26.35 -11.22 -10.17
C ARG A 113 -27.55 -10.55 -9.50
N TYR A 114 -27.51 -9.24 -9.33
CA TYR A 114 -28.48 -8.44 -8.60
C TYR A 114 -29.25 -7.48 -9.53
N ASN A 115 -28.76 -6.28 -9.66
CA ASN A 115 -29.37 -5.27 -10.54
C ASN A 115 -28.38 -4.13 -10.86
N SER A 116 -28.83 -3.24 -11.73
CA SER A 116 -28.08 -2.07 -12.19
C SER A 116 -27.66 -1.13 -11.05
N SER A 117 -28.49 -0.96 -10.01
CA SER A 117 -28.19 -0.07 -8.88
C SER A 117 -27.01 -0.61 -8.06
N VAL A 118 -26.99 -1.91 -7.76
CA VAL A 118 -25.87 -2.56 -7.05
C VAL A 118 -24.56 -2.45 -7.86
N GLN A 119 -24.63 -2.68 -9.19
CA GLN A 119 -23.48 -2.51 -10.08
C GLN A 119 -22.92 -1.09 -9.99
N THR A 120 -23.79 -0.09 -10.15
CA THR A 120 -23.35 1.32 -10.18
C THR A 120 -22.82 1.78 -8.83
N THR A 121 -23.49 1.41 -7.73
CA THR A 121 -22.99 1.74 -6.37
C THR A 121 -21.63 1.10 -6.10
N SER A 122 -21.46 -0.16 -6.44
CA SER A 122 -20.17 -0.84 -6.30
C SER A 122 -19.09 -0.22 -7.21
N ALA A 123 -19.44 0.10 -8.46
CA ALA A 123 -18.53 0.77 -9.40
C ALA A 123 -18.08 2.15 -8.91
N LEU A 124 -18.99 2.94 -8.32
CA LEU A 124 -18.65 4.24 -7.74
C LEU A 124 -17.74 4.10 -6.51
N ILE A 125 -18.04 3.17 -5.59
CA ILE A 125 -17.22 2.94 -4.41
C ILE A 125 -15.78 2.58 -4.83
N TRP A 126 -15.60 1.54 -5.63
CA TRP A 126 -14.29 1.12 -6.10
C TRP A 126 -13.62 2.15 -7.01
N GLY A 127 -14.41 2.77 -7.90
CA GLY A 127 -13.93 3.76 -8.86
C GLY A 127 -13.43 5.05 -8.21
N ILE A 128 -13.94 5.42 -7.03
CA ILE A 128 -13.47 6.56 -6.23
C ILE A 128 -12.29 6.14 -5.37
N TYR A 129 -12.36 4.96 -4.73
CA TYR A 129 -11.29 4.47 -3.89
C TYR A 129 -9.96 4.29 -4.63
N MET A 130 -9.99 3.68 -5.83
CA MET A 130 -8.76 3.34 -6.55
C MET A 130 -7.85 4.54 -6.84
N PRO A 131 -8.33 5.68 -7.35
CA PRO A 131 -7.49 6.88 -7.52
C PRO A 131 -6.98 7.47 -6.20
N ILE A 132 -7.73 7.36 -5.12
CA ILE A 132 -7.31 7.81 -3.77
C ILE A 132 -6.17 6.92 -3.28
N ASN A 133 -6.34 5.61 -3.32
CA ASN A 133 -5.30 4.65 -2.93
C ASN A 133 -4.04 4.80 -3.79
N LEU A 134 -4.20 5.10 -5.07
CA LEU A 134 -3.09 5.39 -5.96
C LEU A 134 -2.28 6.62 -5.48
N GLY A 135 -2.94 7.65 -4.95
CA GLY A 135 -2.27 8.79 -4.32
C GLY A 135 -1.43 8.38 -3.12
N ILE A 136 -1.94 7.48 -2.27
CA ILE A 136 -1.20 6.93 -1.12
C ILE A 136 0.04 6.15 -1.61
N ILE A 137 -0.12 5.31 -2.64
CA ILE A 137 1.00 4.57 -3.24
C ILE A 137 2.07 5.51 -3.80
N LEU A 138 1.68 6.58 -4.50
CA LEU A 138 2.61 7.58 -5.03
C LEU A 138 3.34 8.31 -3.91
N TYR A 139 2.66 8.67 -2.84
CA TYR A 139 3.29 9.30 -1.67
C TYR A 139 4.31 8.37 -1.01
N ALA A 140 3.92 7.12 -0.69
CA ALA A 140 4.83 6.12 -0.12
C ALA A 140 6.09 5.94 -0.99
N SER A 141 5.88 5.94 -2.30
CA SER A 141 6.95 5.82 -3.30
C SER A 141 7.89 7.01 -3.29
N ALA A 142 7.33 8.21 -3.25
CA ALA A 142 8.11 9.45 -3.20
C ALA A 142 8.89 9.56 -1.87
N ALA A 143 8.28 9.16 -0.75
CA ALA A 143 8.94 9.13 0.56
C ALA A 143 10.16 8.19 0.56
N MET A 144 9.99 6.96 0.06
CA MET A 144 11.08 5.99 -0.08
C MET A 144 12.18 6.51 -1.01
N LEU A 145 11.79 7.07 -2.18
CA LEU A 145 12.71 7.64 -3.16
C LEU A 145 13.55 8.76 -2.53
N ASN A 146 12.90 9.66 -1.80
CA ASN A 146 13.59 10.78 -1.15
C ASN A 146 14.62 10.30 -0.13
N VAL A 147 14.30 9.28 0.67
CA VAL A 147 15.25 8.70 1.62
C VAL A 147 16.43 8.05 0.86
N LEU A 148 16.15 7.22 -0.14
CA LEU A 148 17.20 6.50 -0.89
C LEU A 148 18.14 7.42 -1.65
N LEU A 149 17.61 8.52 -2.24
CA LEU A 149 18.37 9.52 -2.97
C LEU A 149 18.93 10.65 -2.10
N ASP A 150 18.68 10.61 -0.79
CA ASP A 150 19.11 11.64 0.16
C ASP A 150 18.54 13.06 -0.16
N LEU A 151 17.30 13.10 -0.64
CA LEU A 151 16.63 14.33 -1.10
C LEU A 151 15.83 15.05 0.00
N ASN A 152 15.54 14.37 1.12
CA ASN A 152 14.80 15.00 2.20
C ASN A 152 15.58 16.19 2.79
N PRO A 153 14.89 17.30 3.10
CA PRO A 153 15.50 18.42 3.81
C PRO A 153 16.03 17.96 5.18
N LYS A 154 17.21 18.42 5.56
CA LYS A 154 17.90 17.96 6.76
C LYS A 154 17.76 18.97 7.88
N VAL A 155 17.51 18.46 9.09
CA VAL A 155 17.47 19.20 10.34
C VAL A 155 18.64 18.73 11.20
N LEU A 156 19.55 19.64 11.55
CA LEU A 156 20.66 19.34 12.44
C LEU A 156 20.28 19.65 13.88
N ILE A 157 20.47 18.68 14.78
CA ILE A 157 20.26 18.84 16.22
C ILE A 157 21.59 18.63 16.94
N LEU A 158 22.02 19.67 17.66
CA LEU A 158 23.20 19.64 18.52
C LEU A 158 22.75 19.49 19.97
N SER A 159 22.93 18.31 20.54
CA SER A 159 22.68 18.04 21.97
C SER A 159 23.38 16.75 22.38
N GLU A 160 23.79 16.69 23.65
CA GLU A 160 24.23 15.45 24.30
C GLU A 160 23.05 14.65 24.88
N ASN A 161 21.89 15.29 25.02
CA ASN A 161 20.70 14.69 25.60
C ASN A 161 19.86 13.96 24.55
N LYS A 162 19.87 12.64 24.58
CA LYS A 162 19.07 11.80 23.67
C LYS A 162 17.56 12.01 23.80
N ILE A 163 17.06 12.38 24.97
CA ILE A 163 15.63 12.62 25.20
C ILE A 163 15.22 13.92 24.51
N ALA A 164 16.00 14.99 24.65
CA ALA A 164 15.76 16.26 23.98
C ALA A 164 15.75 16.09 22.44
N ILE A 165 16.72 15.33 21.90
CA ILE A 165 16.79 14.98 20.47
C ILE A 165 15.50 14.30 20.01
N GLN A 166 15.02 13.30 20.76
CA GLN A 166 13.80 12.58 20.41
C GLN A 166 12.54 13.46 20.51
N ASN A 167 12.48 14.33 21.50
CA ASN A 167 11.35 15.25 21.66
C ASN A 167 11.28 16.26 20.52
N ILE A 168 12.41 16.82 20.09
CA ILE A 168 12.47 17.70 18.92
C ILE A 168 12.05 16.96 17.65
N ALA A 169 12.59 15.76 17.42
CA ALA A 169 12.23 14.96 16.25
C ALA A 169 10.73 14.59 16.23
N ARG A 170 10.12 14.35 17.39
CA ARG A 170 8.67 14.07 17.52
C ARG A 170 7.81 15.32 17.40
N SER A 171 8.30 16.48 17.85
CA SER A 171 7.59 17.77 17.74
C SER A 171 7.69 18.39 16.34
N THR A 172 8.48 17.79 15.45
CA THR A 172 8.67 18.20 14.07
C THR A 172 8.14 17.09 13.17
N ASP A 173 7.61 17.41 11.99
CA ASP A 173 7.12 16.41 11.03
C ASP A 173 8.27 15.52 10.50
N ALA A 174 8.50 14.39 11.18
CA ALA A 174 9.55 13.44 10.85
C ALA A 174 9.40 12.80 9.44
N LYS A 175 8.22 12.90 8.83
CA LYS A 175 8.01 12.44 7.45
C LYS A 175 8.63 13.36 6.42
N LYS A 176 8.64 14.67 6.71
CA LYS A 176 9.18 15.69 5.80
C LYS A 176 10.69 15.87 5.91
N TYR A 177 11.28 15.59 7.08
CA TYR A 177 12.67 15.94 7.39
C TYR A 177 13.51 14.72 7.75
N ASP A 178 14.80 14.78 7.44
CA ASP A 178 15.80 13.84 7.94
C ASP A 178 16.61 14.51 9.04
N PHE A 179 16.68 13.88 10.22
CA PHE A 179 17.39 14.42 11.37
C PHE A 179 18.83 13.93 11.40
N ILE A 180 19.77 14.86 11.55
CA ILE A 180 21.19 14.60 11.78
C ILE A 180 21.58 15.11 13.15
N TYR A 181 22.45 14.39 13.84
CA TYR A 181 22.77 14.65 15.24
C TYR A 181 24.26 14.85 15.46
N ALA A 182 24.59 15.82 16.30
CA ALA A 182 25.92 16.04 16.80
C ALA A 182 25.90 16.32 18.30
N ASN A 183 26.90 15.83 19.01
CA ASN A 183 27.08 16.05 20.44
C ASN A 183 28.09 17.16 20.77
N THR A 184 28.76 17.68 19.75
CA THR A 184 29.71 18.80 19.87
C THR A 184 29.50 19.80 18.75
N ILE A 185 29.88 21.06 18.99
CA ILE A 185 29.79 22.14 18.01
C ILE A 185 30.64 21.85 16.78
N ASP A 186 31.89 21.41 16.97
CA ASP A 186 32.82 21.10 15.86
C ASP A 186 32.26 20.04 14.91
N LYS A 187 31.69 18.96 15.47
CA LYS A 187 31.03 17.94 14.67
C LYS A 187 29.77 18.49 13.99
N GLY A 188 29.04 19.38 14.64
CA GLY A 188 27.88 20.08 14.06
C GLY A 188 28.27 20.92 12.85
N ILE A 189 29.36 21.70 12.95
CA ILE A 189 29.89 22.53 11.86
C ILE A 189 30.32 21.64 10.68
N GLN A 190 31.02 20.54 10.95
CA GLN A 190 31.41 19.59 9.91
C GLN A 190 30.17 19.02 9.21
N LEU A 191 29.18 18.55 9.97
CA LEU A 191 27.95 18.00 9.41
C LEU A 191 27.13 19.05 8.65
N SER A 192 27.15 20.32 9.07
CA SER A 192 26.43 21.38 8.35
C SER A 192 27.01 21.62 6.96
N LYS A 193 28.32 21.60 6.81
CA LYS A 193 29.02 21.72 5.52
C LYS A 193 28.80 20.52 4.61
N ASP A 194 28.83 19.30 5.18
CA ASP A 194 28.70 18.06 4.43
C ASP A 194 27.25 17.75 4.02
N ARG A 195 26.27 18.18 4.81
CA ARG A 195 24.86 17.76 4.69
C ARG A 195 23.89 18.89 4.40
N ASN A 196 24.33 20.16 4.42
CA ASN A 196 23.56 21.34 4.09
C ASN A 196 22.15 21.39 4.77
N PRO A 197 22.06 21.39 6.12
CA PRO A 197 20.76 21.41 6.81
C PRO A 197 20.03 22.73 6.55
N ILE A 198 18.70 22.67 6.58
CA ILE A 198 17.84 23.86 6.42
C ILE A 198 17.68 24.67 7.72
N ILE A 199 17.97 24.05 8.86
CA ILE A 199 17.92 24.64 10.20
C ILE A 199 18.82 23.86 11.16
N VAL A 200 19.33 24.55 12.18
CA VAL A 200 20.12 23.95 13.27
C VAL A 200 19.44 24.25 14.60
N PHE A 201 19.11 23.20 15.35
CA PHE A 201 18.67 23.30 16.74
C PHE A 201 19.86 23.02 17.68
N VAL A 202 20.12 23.92 18.61
CA VAL A 202 21.29 23.85 19.51
C VAL A 202 20.82 23.85 20.96
N ASP A 203 21.20 22.82 21.71
CA ASP A 203 20.99 22.76 23.16
C ASP A 203 21.74 23.91 23.85
N SER A 204 21.03 24.69 24.62
CA SER A 204 21.62 25.82 25.37
C SER A 204 22.71 25.42 26.38
N LYS A 205 22.77 24.14 26.77
CA LYS A 205 23.83 23.59 27.62
C LYS A 205 25.18 23.46 26.88
N LEU A 206 25.16 23.40 25.54
CA LEU A 206 26.38 23.48 24.75
C LEU A 206 26.76 24.94 24.66
N SER A 207 27.93 25.34 25.22
CA SER A 207 28.44 26.72 25.26
C SER A 207 28.55 27.35 23.87
N PHE A 208 27.39 27.68 23.29
CA PHE A 208 27.26 28.24 21.95
C PHE A 208 27.35 29.77 22.05
N GLU A 209 28.50 30.33 21.71
CA GLU A 209 28.69 31.77 21.63
C GLU A 209 28.11 32.32 20.32
N SER A 210 27.57 33.55 20.35
CA SER A 210 27.02 34.22 19.13
C SER A 210 28.04 34.37 18.00
N LYS A 211 29.33 34.33 18.28
CA LYS A 211 30.40 34.25 17.27
C LYS A 211 30.40 33.01 16.42
N ASN A 212 29.75 31.95 16.86
CA ASN A 212 29.68 30.69 16.12
C ASN A 212 28.59 30.71 15.04
N ASN A 213 27.72 31.75 14.99
CA ASN A 213 26.71 31.86 13.94
C ASN A 213 27.29 31.90 12.54
N ASP A 214 28.43 32.59 12.36
CA ASP A 214 29.10 32.71 11.07
C ASP A 214 29.69 31.36 10.56
N LEU A 215 29.77 30.35 11.45
CA LEU A 215 30.32 29.03 11.11
C LEU A 215 29.29 28.11 10.43
N PHE A 216 28.00 28.48 10.43
CA PHE A 216 26.90 27.71 9.85
C PHE A 216 26.35 28.30 8.52
N ASP A 217 27.10 29.20 7.86
CA ASP A 217 26.83 29.68 6.48
C ASP A 217 25.34 30.06 6.24
N ASP A 218 24.83 31.11 6.92
CA ASP A 218 23.45 31.61 6.79
C ASP A 218 22.34 30.59 7.14
N ILE A 219 22.65 29.48 7.78
CA ILE A 219 21.64 28.52 8.22
C ILE A 219 21.01 29.04 9.54
N PRO A 220 19.67 29.13 9.62
CA PRO A 220 19.00 29.56 10.84
C PRO A 220 19.35 28.66 12.03
N ILE A 221 19.75 29.27 13.14
CA ILE A 221 20.10 28.56 14.38
C ILE A 221 19.08 28.93 15.44
N ILE A 222 18.54 27.94 16.12
CA ILE A 222 17.59 28.09 17.21
C ILE A 222 18.14 27.35 18.44
N SER A 223 18.41 28.10 19.50
CA SER A 223 18.76 27.53 20.79
C SER A 223 17.50 27.06 21.51
N PHE A 224 17.60 25.95 22.22
CA PHE A 224 16.52 25.38 23.01
C PHE A 224 16.99 24.93 24.40
N ASN A 225 16.06 24.95 25.34
CA ASN A 225 16.19 24.27 26.64
C ASN A 225 15.24 23.06 26.62
N GLU A 226 15.62 21.98 27.27
CA GLU A 226 14.82 20.74 27.33
C GLU A 226 13.40 20.97 27.88
N GLU A 227 13.26 21.87 28.84
CA GLU A 227 11.99 22.24 29.49
C GLU A 227 11.03 23.01 28.57
N GLU A 228 11.54 23.60 27.49
CA GLU A 228 10.77 24.40 26.52
C GLU A 228 10.16 23.57 25.38
N ILE A 229 10.56 22.31 25.24
CA ILE A 229 10.11 21.47 24.11
C ILE A 229 8.69 20.98 24.35
N SER A 230 7.71 21.74 23.86
CA SER A 230 6.29 21.33 23.77
C SER A 230 6.07 20.39 22.57
N PRO A 231 4.95 19.68 22.49
CA PRO A 231 4.60 18.85 21.33
C PRO A 231 4.55 19.60 19.98
N SER A 232 4.31 20.91 19.99
CA SER A 232 4.28 21.77 18.79
C SER A 232 5.58 22.55 18.56
N TRP A 233 6.53 22.49 19.50
CA TRP A 233 7.73 23.35 19.49
C TRP A 233 8.54 23.23 18.19
N GLY A 234 8.74 22.03 17.70
CA GLY A 234 9.49 21.78 16.47
C GLY A 234 8.82 22.41 15.25
N GLU A 235 7.52 22.17 15.06
CA GLU A 235 6.76 22.76 13.95
C GLU A 235 6.74 24.29 13.98
N GLU A 236 6.55 24.90 15.12
CA GLU A 236 6.55 26.36 15.28
C GLU A 236 7.90 26.99 14.88
N ASN A 237 9.00 26.30 15.20
CA ASN A 237 10.34 26.78 14.87
C ASN A 237 10.77 26.46 13.43
N MET A 238 10.17 25.47 12.77
CA MET A 238 10.44 25.16 11.37
C MET A 238 10.04 26.29 10.40
N ASN A 239 9.17 27.20 10.79
CA ASN A 239 8.85 28.41 10.01
C ASN A 239 10.06 29.33 9.77
N ARG A 240 11.13 29.18 10.56
CA ARG A 240 12.39 29.89 10.41
C ARG A 240 13.43 29.18 9.54
N ALA A 241 13.14 27.95 9.12
CA ALA A 241 14.03 27.16 8.30
C ALA A 241 14.20 27.77 6.89
N ARG A 242 15.36 27.55 6.29
CA ARG A 242 15.57 27.83 4.88
C ARG A 242 14.58 27.02 4.03
N ALA A 243 14.18 27.59 2.87
CA ALA A 243 13.44 26.82 1.89
C ALA A 243 14.26 25.58 1.47
N PRO A 244 13.65 24.39 1.43
CA PRO A 244 14.36 23.19 1.02
C PRO A 244 14.68 23.24 -0.48
N ASP A 245 15.84 22.71 -0.87
CA ASP A 245 16.25 22.58 -2.28
C ASP A 245 15.35 21.60 -3.05
N TRP A 246 14.76 20.62 -2.33
CA TRP A 246 13.87 19.60 -2.89
C TRP A 246 12.61 19.41 -2.06
N ASN A 247 11.46 19.42 -2.73
CA ASN A 247 10.17 19.15 -2.11
C ASN A 247 9.68 17.77 -2.57
N ILE A 248 9.12 16.97 -1.65
CA ILE A 248 8.55 15.64 -1.93
C ILE A 248 7.53 15.68 -3.09
N PHE A 249 6.88 16.81 -3.31
CA PHE A 249 5.98 17.03 -4.44
C PHE A 249 6.65 16.78 -5.79
N TYR A 250 7.93 17.16 -5.97
CA TYR A 250 8.65 16.89 -7.22
C TYR A 250 8.86 15.39 -7.44
N SER A 251 9.15 14.64 -6.37
CA SER A 251 9.24 13.17 -6.43
C SER A 251 7.90 12.54 -6.80
N ILE A 252 6.79 12.98 -6.18
CA ILE A 252 5.42 12.55 -6.51
C ILE A 252 5.11 12.83 -7.99
N LEU A 253 5.41 14.03 -8.46
CA LEU A 253 5.15 14.46 -9.84
C LEU A 253 5.96 13.63 -10.85
N ILE A 254 7.25 13.47 -10.63
CA ILE A 254 8.14 12.69 -11.50
C ILE A 254 7.66 11.24 -11.58
N MET A 255 7.41 10.61 -10.42
CA MET A 255 6.91 9.24 -10.36
C MET A 255 5.56 9.09 -11.05
N GLY A 256 4.63 10.01 -10.79
CA GLY A 256 3.31 10.02 -11.42
C GLY A 256 3.40 10.13 -12.95
N ILE A 257 4.24 11.00 -13.47
CA ILE A 257 4.42 11.18 -14.92
C ILE A 257 5.05 9.91 -15.54
N VAL A 258 6.15 9.41 -14.98
CA VAL A 258 6.86 8.24 -15.53
C VAL A 258 5.94 7.03 -15.61
N ILE A 259 5.22 6.75 -14.53
CA ILE A 259 4.33 5.59 -14.46
C ILE A 259 3.07 5.82 -15.29
N GLY A 260 2.51 7.03 -15.26
CA GLY A 260 1.34 7.38 -16.07
C GLY A 260 1.55 7.19 -17.57
N VAL A 261 2.70 7.61 -18.10
CA VAL A 261 3.08 7.42 -19.51
C VAL A 261 3.19 5.92 -19.83
N TYR A 262 3.84 5.16 -19.00
CA TYR A 262 4.03 3.73 -19.18
C TYR A 262 2.68 2.97 -19.20
N THR A 263 1.80 3.23 -18.22
CA THR A 263 0.50 2.56 -18.09
C THR A 263 -0.45 2.91 -19.24
N PHE A 264 -0.43 4.17 -19.69
CA PHE A 264 -1.23 4.64 -20.83
C PHE A 264 -0.98 3.82 -22.10
N LEU A 265 0.26 3.39 -22.32
CA LEU A 265 0.64 2.61 -23.51
C LEU A 265 0.33 1.12 -23.37
N GLY A 266 0.33 0.57 -22.15
CA GLY A 266 0.52 -0.85 -21.93
C GLY A 266 -0.73 -1.73 -21.86
N GLY A 267 -1.84 -1.28 -21.26
CA GLY A 267 -3.02 -2.11 -20.95
C GLY A 267 -2.68 -3.40 -20.18
N LEU A 268 -3.69 -4.19 -19.80
CA LEU A 268 -3.52 -5.35 -18.91
C LEU A 268 -2.49 -6.37 -19.39
N ARG A 269 -2.36 -6.59 -20.70
CA ARG A 269 -1.41 -7.58 -21.23
C ARG A 269 0.04 -7.17 -21.00
N ALA A 270 0.35 -5.90 -21.23
CA ALA A 270 1.70 -5.39 -20.97
C ALA A 270 1.99 -5.41 -19.47
N VAL A 271 1.03 -4.94 -18.65
CA VAL A 271 1.11 -4.97 -17.18
C VAL A 271 1.49 -6.37 -16.70
N VAL A 272 0.72 -7.41 -17.01
CA VAL A 272 0.97 -8.77 -16.51
C VAL A 272 2.34 -9.33 -16.94
N TYR A 273 2.81 -9.05 -18.15
CA TYR A 273 4.13 -9.55 -18.57
C TYR A 273 5.30 -8.74 -18.03
N THR A 274 5.15 -7.44 -17.82
CA THR A 274 6.15 -6.65 -17.07
C THR A 274 6.18 -7.05 -15.61
N ASP A 275 5.02 -7.35 -15.00
CA ASP A 275 4.89 -7.83 -13.63
C ASP A 275 5.70 -9.12 -13.38
N VAL A 276 5.84 -10.00 -14.37
CA VAL A 276 6.68 -11.21 -14.26
C VAL A 276 8.13 -10.83 -13.98
N ILE A 277 8.70 -9.90 -14.74
CA ILE A 277 10.07 -9.41 -14.53
C ILE A 277 10.16 -8.72 -13.17
N GLN A 278 9.18 -7.87 -12.88
CA GLN A 278 9.09 -7.10 -11.65
C GLN A 278 8.99 -8.00 -10.42
N CYS A 279 8.25 -9.10 -10.48
CA CYS A 279 8.12 -10.07 -9.40
C CYS A 279 9.48 -10.73 -9.07
N VAL A 280 10.22 -11.16 -10.10
CA VAL A 280 11.55 -11.77 -9.91
C VAL A 280 12.54 -10.76 -9.30
N VAL A 281 12.58 -9.54 -9.83
CA VAL A 281 13.50 -8.49 -9.36
C VAL A 281 13.14 -8.07 -7.93
N MET A 282 11.85 -7.87 -7.64
CA MET A 282 11.38 -7.46 -6.31
C MET A 282 11.65 -8.54 -5.25
N LEU A 283 11.22 -9.79 -5.49
CA LEU A 283 11.44 -10.87 -4.52
C LEU A 283 12.94 -11.14 -4.33
N GLY A 284 13.70 -11.19 -5.42
CA GLY A 284 15.14 -11.39 -5.36
C GLY A 284 15.86 -10.31 -4.57
N GLY A 285 15.55 -9.04 -4.86
CA GLY A 285 16.13 -7.89 -4.15
C GLY A 285 15.76 -7.85 -2.67
N SER A 286 14.50 -8.08 -2.34
CA SER A 286 14.03 -8.03 -0.94
C SER A 286 14.55 -9.20 -0.10
N LEU A 287 14.58 -10.42 -0.65
CA LEU A 287 15.19 -11.56 0.02
C LEU A 287 16.71 -11.36 0.19
N PHE A 288 17.35 -10.68 -0.75
CA PHE A 288 18.77 -10.32 -0.59
C PHE A 288 18.98 -9.38 0.61
N VAL A 289 18.09 -8.39 0.83
CA VAL A 289 18.13 -7.51 2.02
C VAL A 289 18.05 -8.34 3.30
N LEU A 290 17.13 -9.32 3.34
CA LEU A 290 16.99 -10.24 4.48
C LEU A 290 18.31 -10.97 4.78
N PHE A 291 18.83 -11.71 3.81
CA PHE A 291 20.02 -12.55 4.05
C PHE A 291 21.26 -11.71 4.37
N PHE A 292 21.45 -10.61 3.65
CA PHE A 292 22.59 -9.74 3.85
C PHE A 292 22.51 -8.96 5.17
N GLY A 293 21.30 -8.52 5.56
CA GLY A 293 21.04 -7.87 6.84
C GLY A 293 21.36 -8.78 8.03
N ILE A 294 20.85 -10.02 8.00
CA ILE A 294 21.16 -11.03 9.05
C ILE A 294 22.66 -11.37 9.06
N PHE A 295 23.28 -11.56 7.89
CA PHE A 295 24.72 -11.84 7.81
C PHE A 295 25.56 -10.74 8.45
N LYS A 296 25.23 -9.47 8.18
CA LYS A 296 25.95 -8.32 8.76
C LYS A 296 25.72 -8.16 10.28
N LEU A 297 24.60 -8.63 10.81
CA LEU A 297 24.34 -8.66 12.26
C LEU A 297 25.13 -9.76 13.00
N GLY A 298 25.78 -10.68 12.28
CA GLY A 298 26.48 -11.82 12.88
C GLY A 298 25.69 -13.13 12.87
N GLY A 299 24.53 -13.15 12.21
CA GLY A 299 23.68 -14.33 12.08
C GLY A 299 22.33 -14.23 12.81
N VAL A 300 21.54 -15.29 12.69
CA VAL A 300 20.17 -15.33 13.27
C VAL A 300 20.19 -15.24 14.79
N SER A 301 21.14 -15.90 15.46
CA SER A 301 21.24 -15.90 16.93
C SER A 301 21.49 -14.50 17.47
N GLU A 302 22.46 -13.78 16.88
CA GLU A 302 22.79 -12.41 17.26
C GLU A 302 21.63 -11.45 16.99
N PHE A 303 20.96 -11.60 15.84
CA PHE A 303 19.76 -10.83 15.52
C PHE A 303 18.66 -11.00 16.59
N VAL A 304 18.38 -12.24 16.99
CA VAL A 304 17.36 -12.52 18.03
C VAL A 304 17.80 -11.94 19.38
N GLU A 305 19.08 -12.08 19.76
CA GLU A 305 19.63 -11.54 21.00
C GLU A 305 19.52 -10.01 21.05
N ILE A 306 19.89 -9.32 19.97
CA ILE A 306 19.76 -7.84 19.88
C ILE A 306 18.32 -7.40 20.12
N ILE A 307 17.35 -8.00 19.43
CA ILE A 307 15.94 -7.63 19.58
C ILE A 307 15.42 -7.93 20.98
N THR A 308 15.71 -9.11 21.53
CA THR A 308 15.24 -9.49 22.87
C THR A 308 15.90 -8.67 23.99
N SER A 309 17.14 -8.19 23.80
CA SER A 309 17.84 -7.34 24.76
C SER A 309 17.21 -5.95 24.93
N MET A 310 16.37 -5.50 24.00
CA MET A 310 15.66 -4.22 24.09
C MET A 310 14.49 -4.23 25.11
N GLY A 311 14.21 -5.37 25.75
CA GLY A 311 13.28 -5.53 26.86
C GLY A 311 11.81 -5.32 26.50
N GLU A 312 11.07 -4.56 27.31
CA GLU A 312 9.61 -4.36 27.16
C GLU A 312 9.18 -3.81 25.79
N ARG A 313 10.04 -3.04 25.14
CA ARG A 313 9.74 -2.46 23.82
C ARG A 313 9.54 -3.55 22.75
N THR A 314 10.25 -4.66 22.85
CA THR A 314 10.31 -5.68 21.80
C THR A 314 9.86 -7.06 22.26
N LYS A 315 9.29 -7.17 23.46
CA LYS A 315 8.87 -8.46 24.05
C LYS A 315 7.98 -9.30 23.14
N ASP A 316 7.13 -8.63 22.35
CA ASP A 316 6.15 -9.27 21.47
C ASP A 316 6.58 -9.31 20.00
N HIS A 317 7.80 -8.82 19.65
CA HIS A 317 8.25 -8.71 18.26
C HIS A 317 8.38 -10.04 17.51
N PHE A 318 8.58 -11.14 18.23
CA PHE A 318 8.58 -12.49 17.65
C PHE A 318 7.27 -13.26 17.87
N SER A 319 6.22 -12.61 18.37
CA SER A 319 4.90 -13.23 18.54
C SER A 319 4.01 -12.99 17.31
N LEU A 320 3.48 -14.08 16.74
CA LEU A 320 2.45 -14.01 15.69
C LEU A 320 1.06 -13.72 16.27
N VAL A 321 0.89 -13.92 17.59
CA VAL A 321 -0.40 -13.81 18.26
C VAL A 321 -0.28 -12.80 19.39
N LEU A 322 -0.90 -11.62 19.21
CA LEU A 322 -0.94 -10.59 20.24
C LEU A 322 -2.26 -10.69 21.05
N PRO A 323 -2.23 -10.39 22.36
CA PRO A 323 -3.43 -10.46 23.19
C PRO A 323 -4.52 -9.49 22.73
N VAL A 324 -5.78 -9.71 23.18
CA VAL A 324 -6.93 -8.87 22.80
C VAL A 324 -6.80 -7.44 23.32
N ASP A 325 -6.18 -7.28 24.48
CA ASP A 325 -5.95 -6.01 25.18
C ASP A 325 -4.68 -5.28 24.76
N THR A 326 -4.01 -5.77 23.68
CA THR A 326 -2.88 -5.05 23.10
C THR A 326 -3.31 -3.65 22.64
N LYS A 327 -2.41 -2.67 22.80
CA LYS A 327 -2.61 -1.31 22.28
C LYS A 327 -2.32 -1.20 20.79
N THR A 328 -1.68 -2.21 20.20
CA THR A 328 -1.36 -2.23 18.77
C THR A 328 -2.61 -2.46 17.93
N PRO A 329 -2.63 -2.07 16.64
CA PRO A 329 -3.76 -2.33 15.75
C PRO A 329 -4.02 -3.82 15.43
N HIS A 330 -3.19 -4.74 15.94
CA HIS A 330 -3.10 -6.14 15.49
C HIS A 330 -3.43 -7.18 16.59
N PRO A 331 -4.53 -7.04 17.36
CA PRO A 331 -4.93 -8.07 18.33
C PRO A 331 -5.33 -9.36 17.59
N TRP A 332 -5.09 -10.54 18.19
CA TRP A 332 -5.36 -11.82 17.54
C TRP A 332 -6.82 -11.97 17.06
N SER A 333 -7.78 -11.42 17.79
CA SER A 333 -9.19 -11.45 17.39
C SER A 333 -9.47 -10.58 16.17
N GLY A 334 -8.83 -9.41 16.06
CA GLY A 334 -8.85 -8.57 14.87
C GLY A 334 -8.19 -9.27 13.68
N ILE A 335 -7.01 -9.86 13.88
CA ILE A 335 -6.30 -10.63 12.84
C ILE A 335 -7.14 -11.82 12.35
N LEU A 336 -7.70 -12.62 13.24
CA LEU A 336 -8.47 -13.79 12.83
C LEU A 336 -9.79 -13.40 12.15
N PHE A 337 -10.60 -12.58 12.81
CA PHE A 337 -11.96 -12.30 12.35
C PHE A 337 -12.02 -11.09 11.38
N GLY A 338 -11.31 -10.00 11.67
CA GLY A 338 -11.30 -8.82 10.82
C GLY A 338 -10.47 -9.03 9.55
N LEU A 339 -9.22 -9.47 9.68
CA LEU A 339 -8.35 -9.72 8.55
C LEU A 339 -8.71 -11.03 7.85
N GLY A 340 -8.55 -12.18 8.51
CA GLY A 340 -8.65 -13.50 7.89
C GLY A 340 -10.03 -13.79 7.29
N PHE A 341 -11.12 -13.46 8.00
CA PHE A 341 -12.48 -13.70 7.49
C PHE A 341 -13.02 -12.58 6.61
N VAL A 342 -12.65 -11.31 6.80
CA VAL A 342 -13.29 -10.19 6.11
C VAL A 342 -12.34 -9.51 5.12
N LEU A 343 -11.34 -8.76 5.59
CA LEU A 343 -10.53 -7.91 4.71
C LEU A 343 -9.81 -8.70 3.61
N ALA A 344 -9.18 -9.80 3.98
CA ALA A 344 -8.45 -10.64 3.03
C ALA A 344 -9.37 -11.28 1.98
N ASN A 345 -10.54 -11.80 2.39
CA ASN A 345 -11.50 -12.34 1.45
C ASN A 345 -12.07 -11.24 0.53
N ALA A 346 -12.38 -10.06 1.08
CA ALA A 346 -12.82 -8.93 0.28
C ALA A 346 -11.78 -8.51 -0.75
N TYR A 347 -10.51 -8.52 -0.38
CA TYR A 347 -9.39 -8.14 -1.23
C TYR A 347 -9.18 -9.16 -2.38
N TRP A 348 -9.00 -10.44 -2.05
CA TRP A 348 -8.68 -11.47 -3.05
C TRP A 348 -9.88 -11.89 -3.92
N ILE A 349 -11.12 -11.64 -3.48
CA ILE A 349 -12.34 -12.01 -4.19
C ILE A 349 -13.02 -10.81 -4.86
N GLY A 350 -12.96 -9.63 -4.24
CA GLY A 350 -13.74 -8.46 -4.64
C GLY A 350 -12.95 -7.29 -5.20
N ASN A 351 -11.63 -7.23 -4.96
CA ASN A 351 -10.81 -6.13 -5.48
C ASN A 351 -10.60 -6.27 -6.98
N GLN A 352 -11.09 -5.29 -7.76
CA GLN A 352 -11.00 -5.29 -9.21
C GLN A 352 -9.55 -5.35 -9.70
N SER A 353 -8.60 -4.65 -9.05
CA SER A 353 -7.20 -4.66 -9.47
C SER A 353 -6.56 -6.05 -9.41
N ILE A 354 -7.03 -6.91 -8.53
CA ILE A 354 -6.57 -8.29 -8.35
C ILE A 354 -7.32 -9.24 -9.28
N VAL A 355 -8.67 -9.26 -9.20
CA VAL A 355 -9.50 -10.25 -9.89
C VAL A 355 -9.45 -10.10 -11.41
N GLN A 356 -9.28 -8.88 -11.93
CA GLN A 356 -9.23 -8.58 -13.36
C GLN A 356 -8.20 -9.42 -14.13
N ARG A 357 -7.05 -9.73 -13.51
CA ARG A 357 -6.01 -10.58 -14.11
C ARG A 357 -6.51 -11.99 -14.40
N SER A 358 -7.22 -12.58 -13.43
CA SER A 358 -7.78 -13.92 -13.57
C SER A 358 -8.92 -13.97 -14.56
N LEU A 359 -9.69 -12.86 -14.71
CA LEU A 359 -10.68 -12.72 -15.77
C LEU A 359 -10.04 -12.68 -17.16
N GLY A 360 -8.78 -12.26 -17.27
CA GLY A 360 -7.94 -12.28 -18.48
C GLY A 360 -7.30 -13.62 -18.79
N ALA A 361 -7.50 -14.66 -17.96
CA ALA A 361 -6.93 -16.00 -18.16
C ALA A 361 -7.47 -16.69 -19.41
N ARG A 362 -6.61 -17.44 -20.10
CA ARG A 362 -6.96 -18.18 -21.32
C ARG A 362 -7.93 -19.35 -21.07
N SER A 363 -7.93 -19.89 -19.84
CA SER A 363 -8.84 -20.97 -19.44
C SER A 363 -9.23 -20.82 -17.96
N MET A 364 -10.32 -21.50 -17.57
CA MET A 364 -10.72 -21.58 -16.17
C MET A 364 -9.66 -22.30 -15.32
N ALA A 365 -8.97 -23.29 -15.87
CA ALA A 365 -7.87 -23.97 -15.20
C ALA A 365 -6.71 -23.00 -14.93
N ASP A 366 -6.34 -22.16 -15.92
CA ASP A 366 -5.32 -21.12 -15.73
C ASP A 366 -5.75 -20.09 -14.68
N ALA A 367 -7.02 -19.67 -14.65
CA ALA A 367 -7.53 -18.74 -13.64
C ALA A 367 -7.41 -19.31 -12.22
N LYS A 368 -7.75 -20.59 -12.01
CA LYS A 368 -7.57 -21.27 -10.71
C LYS A 368 -6.09 -21.44 -10.35
N ALA A 369 -5.30 -21.97 -11.29
CA ALA A 369 -3.88 -22.25 -11.07
C ALA A 369 -3.09 -20.98 -10.73
N SER A 370 -3.47 -19.81 -11.28
CA SER A 370 -2.83 -18.54 -10.98
C SER A 370 -2.96 -18.13 -9.52
N TYR A 371 -4.13 -18.33 -8.90
CA TYR A 371 -4.35 -18.04 -7.49
C TYR A 371 -3.58 -19.00 -6.58
N ILE A 372 -3.54 -20.30 -6.93
CA ILE A 372 -2.77 -21.30 -6.18
C ILE A 372 -1.28 -21.00 -6.24
N PHE A 373 -0.76 -20.68 -7.43
CA PHE A 373 0.64 -20.32 -7.61
C PHE A 373 0.99 -19.01 -6.90
N GLY A 374 0.12 -18.00 -6.99
CA GLY A 374 0.26 -16.76 -6.22
C GLY A 374 0.30 -17.02 -4.71
N ALA A 375 -0.58 -17.90 -4.19
CA ALA A 375 -0.59 -18.28 -2.78
C ALA A 375 0.74 -18.91 -2.33
N LEU A 376 1.35 -19.75 -3.16
CA LEU A 376 2.67 -20.33 -2.87
C LEU A 376 3.76 -19.26 -2.80
N LEU A 377 3.76 -18.29 -3.72
CA LEU A 377 4.72 -17.18 -3.69
C LEU A 377 4.52 -16.27 -2.47
N LYS A 378 3.26 -16.08 -2.05
CA LYS A 378 2.91 -15.27 -0.87
C LYS A 378 3.48 -15.79 0.44
N ILE A 379 3.82 -17.07 0.54
CA ILE A 379 4.52 -17.63 1.71
C ILE A 379 5.86 -16.94 1.96
N LEU A 380 6.53 -16.47 0.89
CA LEU A 380 7.85 -15.84 0.97
C LEU A 380 7.81 -14.36 1.38
N ILE A 381 6.66 -13.72 1.25
CA ILE A 381 6.55 -12.25 1.41
C ILE A 381 6.86 -11.76 2.83
N PRO A 382 6.39 -12.38 3.92
CA PRO A 382 6.78 -11.95 5.26
C PRO A 382 8.30 -11.98 5.48
N PHE A 383 9.00 -12.94 4.90
CA PHE A 383 10.46 -12.98 4.93
C PHE A 383 11.10 -11.84 4.12
N ALA A 384 10.47 -11.45 3.02
CA ALA A 384 10.98 -10.39 2.16
C ALA A 384 10.69 -8.96 2.66
N MET A 385 9.61 -8.76 3.44
CA MET A 385 9.14 -7.42 3.86
C MET A 385 9.11 -7.24 5.37
N VAL A 386 8.54 -8.20 6.13
CA VAL A 386 8.36 -8.07 7.58
C VAL A 386 9.67 -8.24 8.33
N VAL A 387 10.43 -9.29 8.04
CA VAL A 387 11.70 -9.54 8.73
C VAL A 387 12.72 -8.43 8.50
N PRO A 388 12.91 -7.85 7.30
CA PRO A 388 13.76 -6.68 7.12
C PRO A 388 13.34 -5.45 7.95
N GLY A 389 12.04 -5.24 8.20
CA GLY A 389 11.57 -4.22 9.13
C GLY A 389 12.10 -4.42 10.56
N ILE A 390 12.06 -5.67 11.06
CA ILE A 390 12.62 -6.02 12.38
C ILE A 390 14.17 -5.92 12.37
N ILE A 391 14.83 -6.30 11.27
CA ILE A 391 16.27 -6.11 11.09
C ILE A 391 16.63 -4.63 11.18
N SER A 392 15.82 -3.74 10.58
CA SER A 392 16.03 -2.29 10.68
C SER A 392 16.00 -1.79 12.13
N LEU A 393 15.14 -2.36 12.98
CA LEU A 393 15.10 -2.06 14.40
C LEU A 393 16.41 -2.48 15.12
N ALA A 394 16.96 -3.64 14.75
CA ALA A 394 18.24 -4.11 15.31
C ALA A 394 19.42 -3.20 14.94
N TYR A 395 19.42 -2.64 13.72
CA TYR A 395 20.46 -1.70 13.27
C TYR A 395 20.29 -0.31 13.85
N ASN A 396 19.08 0.22 13.82
CA ASN A 396 18.79 1.58 14.25
C ASN A 396 17.48 1.64 15.06
N PRO A 397 17.55 1.51 16.40
CA PRO A 397 16.38 1.51 17.27
C PRO A 397 15.72 2.88 17.43
N ASN A 398 16.29 3.95 16.88
CA ASN A 398 15.86 5.33 17.09
C ASN A 398 15.39 6.03 15.80
N ILE A 399 14.87 5.30 14.82
CA ILE A 399 14.26 5.90 13.63
C ILE A 399 13.00 6.66 14.07
N ALA A 400 12.95 7.94 13.76
CA ALA A 400 11.86 8.83 14.18
C ALA A 400 10.54 8.54 13.42
N ASP A 401 10.65 8.15 12.15
CA ASP A 401 9.54 7.76 11.28
C ASP A 401 9.73 6.31 10.84
N ALA A 402 8.89 5.42 11.34
CA ALA A 402 8.99 3.98 11.04
C ALA A 402 8.82 3.66 9.55
N ASP A 403 8.10 4.47 8.80
CA ASP A 403 7.96 4.32 7.35
C ASP A 403 9.30 4.48 6.61
N LYS A 404 10.31 5.09 7.25
CA LYS A 404 11.68 5.17 6.71
C LYS A 404 12.57 3.95 7.06
N ALA A 405 12.08 3.00 7.85
CA ALA A 405 12.89 1.88 8.38
C ALA A 405 13.58 1.09 7.27
N MET A 406 12.83 0.62 6.27
CA MET A 406 13.38 -0.16 5.16
C MET A 406 14.42 0.62 4.34
N ALA A 407 14.13 1.87 4.01
CA ALA A 407 15.04 2.72 3.23
C ALA A 407 16.34 3.00 4.00
N THR A 408 16.23 3.27 5.30
CA THR A 408 17.37 3.52 6.17
C THR A 408 18.25 2.28 6.28
N LEU A 409 17.65 1.11 6.52
CA LEU A 409 18.37 -0.17 6.56
C LEU A 409 19.19 -0.37 5.29
N ILE A 410 18.56 -0.20 4.14
CA ILE A 410 19.20 -0.42 2.85
C ILE A 410 20.37 0.52 2.64
N LYS A 411 20.22 1.81 2.98
CA LYS A 411 21.33 2.79 2.91
C LYS A 411 22.52 2.41 3.82
N GLU A 412 22.25 1.80 4.96
CA GLU A 412 23.28 1.42 5.93
C GLU A 412 24.02 0.12 5.56
N ILE A 413 23.29 -0.87 5.06
CA ILE A 413 23.88 -2.19 4.83
C ILE A 413 24.35 -2.44 3.40
N MET A 414 23.75 -1.81 2.38
CA MET A 414 24.01 -2.16 0.99
C MET A 414 25.27 -1.50 0.44
N PRO A 415 26.20 -2.27 -0.12
CA PRO A 415 27.32 -1.72 -0.89
C PRO A 415 26.84 -1.19 -2.25
N THR A 416 27.68 -0.33 -2.86
CA THR A 416 27.49 0.18 -4.22
C THR A 416 27.31 -0.97 -5.22
N GLY A 417 26.37 -0.84 -6.15
CA GLY A 417 25.95 -1.85 -7.12
C GLY A 417 24.75 -2.67 -6.63
N LEU A 418 24.74 -3.12 -5.38
CA LEU A 418 23.59 -3.81 -4.79
C LEU A 418 22.48 -2.84 -4.39
N LEU A 419 22.82 -1.61 -4.04
CA LEU A 419 21.86 -0.54 -3.81
C LEU A 419 21.04 -0.25 -5.06
N GLY A 420 21.68 -0.24 -6.25
CA GLY A 420 20.99 -0.07 -7.52
C GLY A 420 20.02 -1.22 -7.86
N ILE A 421 20.39 -2.47 -7.54
CA ILE A 421 19.50 -3.64 -7.71
C ILE A 421 18.28 -3.52 -6.80
N PHE A 422 18.48 -3.16 -5.52
CA PHE A 422 17.35 -2.97 -4.61
C PHE A 422 16.44 -1.81 -5.07
N PHE A 423 17.04 -0.70 -5.53
CA PHE A 423 16.28 0.41 -6.08
C PHE A 423 15.43 -0.01 -7.28
N ALA A 424 15.99 -0.84 -8.17
CA ALA A 424 15.23 -1.44 -9.27
C ALA A 424 14.10 -2.35 -8.76
N ALA A 425 14.34 -3.13 -7.69
CA ALA A 425 13.32 -3.97 -7.05
C ALA A 425 12.18 -3.14 -6.45
N PHE A 426 12.50 -2.04 -5.79
CA PHE A 426 11.53 -1.09 -5.27
C PHE A 426 10.69 -0.47 -6.40
N LEU A 427 11.33 0.03 -7.44
CA LEU A 427 10.63 0.58 -8.61
C LEU A 427 9.76 -0.49 -9.29
N ALA A 428 10.19 -1.75 -9.29
CA ALA A 428 9.42 -2.87 -9.82
C ALA A 428 8.07 -3.03 -9.09
N GLY A 429 8.09 -3.14 -7.77
CA GLY A 429 6.87 -3.24 -6.96
C GLY A 429 5.96 -2.03 -7.12
N LEU A 430 6.55 -0.82 -7.10
CA LEU A 430 5.83 0.41 -7.31
C LEU A 430 5.10 0.45 -8.67
N MET A 431 5.83 0.23 -9.78
CA MET A 431 5.28 0.32 -11.12
C MET A 431 4.13 -0.68 -11.31
N SER A 432 4.28 -1.91 -10.81
CA SER A 432 3.25 -2.93 -10.87
C SER A 432 1.97 -2.57 -10.11
N SER A 433 2.08 -1.98 -8.92
CA SER A 433 0.91 -1.58 -8.15
C SER A 433 0.18 -0.42 -8.80
N VAL A 434 0.91 0.62 -9.22
CA VAL A 434 0.31 1.82 -9.83
C VAL A 434 -0.41 1.49 -11.13
N ASP A 435 0.22 0.74 -12.04
CA ASP A 435 -0.39 0.41 -13.34
C ASP A 435 -1.62 -0.50 -13.17
N SER A 436 -1.62 -1.35 -12.15
CA SER A 436 -2.72 -2.22 -11.78
C SER A 436 -3.95 -1.45 -11.33
N PHE A 437 -3.77 -0.51 -10.41
CA PHE A 437 -4.87 0.34 -9.92
C PHE A 437 -5.37 1.29 -11.01
N LEU A 438 -4.48 1.89 -11.81
CA LEU A 438 -4.86 2.74 -12.94
C LEU A 438 -5.67 1.99 -14.00
N ASN A 439 -5.18 0.83 -14.43
CA ASN A 439 -5.88 0.04 -15.44
C ASN A 439 -7.25 -0.43 -14.93
N SER A 440 -7.35 -0.81 -13.67
CA SER A 440 -8.60 -1.26 -13.05
C SER A 440 -9.60 -0.13 -12.87
N ALA A 441 -9.16 1.03 -12.38
CA ALA A 441 -10.01 2.22 -12.28
C ALA A 441 -10.55 2.64 -13.65
N ALA A 442 -9.67 2.70 -14.66
CA ALA A 442 -10.06 3.02 -16.04
C ALA A 442 -11.06 1.98 -16.60
N THR A 443 -10.88 0.70 -16.28
CA THR A 443 -11.79 -0.38 -16.69
C THR A 443 -13.18 -0.20 -16.08
N VAL A 444 -13.26 0.00 -14.76
CA VAL A 444 -14.54 0.19 -14.04
C VAL A 444 -15.28 1.42 -14.56
N TRP A 445 -14.60 2.57 -14.66
CA TRP A 445 -15.22 3.79 -15.16
C TRP A 445 -15.65 3.70 -16.62
N THR A 446 -14.86 3.05 -17.46
CA THR A 446 -15.22 2.87 -18.88
C THR A 446 -16.38 1.89 -19.04
N THR A 447 -16.33 0.73 -18.35
CA THR A 447 -17.31 -0.36 -18.55
C THR A 447 -18.60 -0.12 -17.77
N ASP A 448 -18.48 0.19 -16.47
CA ASP A 448 -19.64 0.21 -15.57
C ASP A 448 -20.34 1.57 -15.50
N ILE A 449 -19.63 2.65 -15.85
CA ILE A 449 -20.18 4.00 -15.83
C ILE A 449 -20.35 4.54 -17.25
N TYR A 450 -19.24 4.74 -18.00
CA TYR A 450 -19.30 5.43 -19.29
C TYR A 450 -20.09 4.65 -20.33
N LYS A 451 -19.75 3.40 -20.58
CA LYS A 451 -20.45 2.53 -21.53
C LYS A 451 -21.92 2.37 -21.17
N LYS A 452 -22.22 2.25 -19.90
CA LYS A 452 -23.58 1.99 -19.43
C LYS A 452 -24.52 3.20 -19.55
N TYR A 453 -24.04 4.41 -19.21
CA TYR A 453 -24.89 5.58 -19.08
C TYR A 453 -24.71 6.62 -20.19
N PHE A 454 -23.55 6.69 -20.82
CA PHE A 454 -23.24 7.75 -21.79
C PHE A 454 -23.24 7.25 -23.23
N LYS A 455 -22.58 6.16 -23.54
CA LYS A 455 -22.49 5.60 -24.90
C LYS A 455 -22.50 4.06 -24.90
N PRO A 456 -23.68 3.42 -24.84
CA PRO A 456 -23.79 1.94 -24.77
C PRO A 456 -23.31 1.20 -26.03
N ASN A 457 -23.41 1.84 -27.20
CA ASN A 457 -23.22 1.23 -28.53
C ASN A 457 -22.02 1.84 -29.29
N ALA A 458 -21.02 2.36 -28.59
CA ALA A 458 -19.81 2.83 -29.25
C ALA A 458 -18.94 1.62 -29.68
N ASP A 459 -18.02 1.85 -30.62
CA ASP A 459 -17.05 0.85 -31.05
C ASP A 459 -15.94 0.62 -30.00
N ASP A 460 -15.24 -0.48 -30.11
CA ASP A 460 -14.17 -0.86 -29.19
C ASP A 460 -13.01 0.14 -29.18
N THR A 461 -12.76 0.83 -30.29
CA THR A 461 -11.71 1.87 -30.41
C THR A 461 -12.10 3.10 -29.58
N HIS A 462 -13.38 3.47 -29.55
CA HIS A 462 -13.88 4.54 -28.70
C HIS A 462 -13.69 4.21 -27.22
N TYR A 463 -14.03 3.00 -26.78
CA TYR A 463 -13.83 2.59 -25.38
C TYR A 463 -12.35 2.51 -25.00
N LEU A 464 -11.48 2.15 -25.92
CA LEU A 464 -10.03 2.23 -25.72
C LEU A 464 -9.57 3.66 -25.47
N LEU A 465 -10.05 4.63 -26.27
CA LEU A 465 -9.72 6.05 -26.08
C LEU A 465 -10.24 6.57 -24.73
N VAL A 466 -11.47 6.22 -24.38
CA VAL A 466 -12.09 6.61 -23.10
C VAL A 466 -11.29 6.02 -21.92
N GLY A 467 -10.90 4.75 -21.98
CA GLY A 467 -10.06 4.13 -20.95
C GLY A 467 -8.71 4.84 -20.77
N ARG A 468 -8.05 5.18 -21.87
CA ARG A 468 -6.81 5.97 -21.84
C ARG A 468 -7.00 7.37 -21.25
N THR A 469 -8.12 8.03 -21.56
CA THR A 469 -8.46 9.33 -20.98
C THR A 469 -8.66 9.24 -19.48
N PHE A 470 -9.37 8.22 -18.98
CA PHE A 470 -9.52 7.98 -17.54
C PHE A 470 -8.18 7.68 -16.88
N THR A 471 -7.26 6.96 -17.53
CA THR A 471 -5.91 6.73 -17.01
C THR A 471 -5.18 8.06 -16.73
N ILE A 472 -5.26 9.03 -17.66
CA ILE A 472 -4.65 10.36 -17.47
C ILE A 472 -5.35 11.11 -16.32
N ILE A 473 -6.67 11.11 -16.28
CA ILE A 473 -7.42 11.80 -15.22
C ILE A 473 -7.04 11.23 -13.84
N PHE A 474 -6.98 9.90 -13.71
CA PHE A 474 -6.72 9.29 -12.42
C PHE A 474 -5.29 9.44 -11.93
N ILE A 475 -4.30 9.52 -12.83
CA ILE A 475 -2.95 9.84 -12.39
C ILE A 475 -2.85 11.29 -11.89
N LEU A 476 -3.55 12.23 -12.51
CA LEU A 476 -3.61 13.61 -12.03
C LEU A 476 -4.31 13.72 -10.67
N VAL A 477 -5.42 13.00 -10.49
CA VAL A 477 -6.11 12.90 -9.20
C VAL A 477 -5.19 12.28 -8.14
N ALA A 478 -4.46 11.23 -8.47
CA ALA A 478 -3.54 10.57 -7.56
C ALA A 478 -2.38 11.49 -7.13
N ILE A 479 -1.79 12.27 -8.06
CA ILE A 479 -0.75 13.26 -7.74
C ILE A 479 -1.30 14.32 -6.77
N TYR A 480 -2.56 14.76 -6.98
CA TYR A 480 -3.20 15.71 -6.09
C TYR A 480 -3.46 15.11 -4.70
N VAL A 481 -4.03 13.91 -4.64
CA VAL A 481 -4.34 13.21 -3.38
C VAL A 481 -3.08 12.86 -2.59
N ALA A 482 -1.98 12.52 -3.25
CA ALA A 482 -0.72 12.18 -2.61
C ALA A 482 -0.21 13.26 -1.62
N GLN A 483 -0.55 14.53 -1.86
CA GLN A 483 -0.15 15.63 -0.99
C GLN A 483 -0.81 15.61 0.39
N PHE A 484 -1.97 14.94 0.53
CA PHE A 484 -2.69 14.82 1.79
C PHE A 484 -2.27 13.63 2.64
N ALA A 485 -1.49 12.70 2.09
CA ALA A 485 -1.04 11.51 2.81
C ALA A 485 -0.03 11.80 3.93
N THR A 486 0.57 12.99 3.95
CA THR A 486 1.58 13.40 4.96
C THR A 486 1.02 13.51 6.38
N GLY A 487 -0.30 13.68 6.55
CA GLY A 487 -0.94 13.93 7.86
C GLY A 487 -1.18 12.68 8.72
N PHE A 488 -0.76 11.49 8.30
CA PHE A 488 -1.03 10.22 9.00
C PHE A 488 0.27 9.61 9.53
N GLU A 489 0.22 8.97 10.72
CA GLU A 489 1.40 8.37 11.35
C GLU A 489 1.94 7.16 10.58
N SER A 490 1.05 6.31 10.06
CA SER A 490 1.39 5.14 9.26
C SER A 490 0.67 5.17 7.91
N ILE A 491 1.43 5.06 6.84
CA ILE A 491 0.89 4.95 5.46
C ILE A 491 0.07 3.68 5.29
N TYR A 492 0.53 2.59 5.92
CA TYR A 492 -0.16 1.30 5.85
C TYR A 492 -1.53 1.34 6.55
N ASP A 493 -1.57 1.89 7.77
CA ASP A 493 -2.82 1.97 8.54
C ASP A 493 -3.84 2.90 7.87
N LEU A 494 -3.38 4.00 7.24
CA LEU A 494 -4.24 4.83 6.39
C LEU A 494 -4.87 4.04 5.24
N ALA A 495 -4.06 3.29 4.49
CA ALA A 495 -4.57 2.48 3.37
C ALA A 495 -5.57 1.42 3.86
N GLN A 496 -5.27 0.72 4.95
CA GLN A 496 -6.15 -0.30 5.53
C GLN A 496 -7.43 0.30 6.12
N THR A 497 -7.35 1.45 6.75
CA THR A 497 -8.52 2.17 7.27
C THR A 497 -9.48 2.53 6.14
N LEU A 498 -9.00 3.11 5.04
CA LEU A 498 -9.83 3.43 3.89
C LEU A 498 -10.49 2.17 3.28
N LEU A 499 -9.75 1.06 3.19
CA LEU A 499 -10.28 -0.21 2.72
C LEU A 499 -11.37 -0.77 3.65
N SER A 500 -11.21 -0.64 4.95
CA SER A 500 -12.14 -1.18 5.95
C SER A 500 -13.55 -0.60 5.84
N PHE A 501 -13.72 0.62 5.29
CA PHE A 501 -15.03 1.25 5.16
C PHE A 501 -15.99 0.47 4.25
N PHE A 502 -15.49 -0.17 3.20
CA PHE A 502 -16.36 -0.78 2.19
C PHE A 502 -16.04 -2.24 1.85
N GLN A 503 -14.87 -2.75 2.25
CA GLN A 503 -14.50 -4.14 1.97
C GLN A 503 -15.43 -5.14 2.67
N GLY A 504 -15.76 -4.91 3.94
CA GLY A 504 -16.72 -5.76 4.66
C GLY A 504 -18.09 -5.80 3.98
N PRO A 505 -18.73 -4.66 3.74
CA PRO A 505 -20.01 -4.60 3.01
C PRO A 505 -19.96 -5.19 1.61
N SER A 506 -18.89 -4.94 0.85
CA SER A 506 -18.72 -5.51 -0.50
C SER A 506 -18.61 -7.03 -0.46
N LEU A 507 -17.85 -7.57 0.48
CA LEU A 507 -17.71 -9.01 0.66
C LEU A 507 -19.04 -9.67 1.02
N ALA A 508 -19.82 -9.05 1.92
CA ALA A 508 -21.12 -9.59 2.34
C ALA A 508 -22.04 -9.85 1.14
N ILE A 509 -22.16 -8.88 0.24
CA ILE A 509 -23.01 -9.03 -0.95
C ILE A 509 -22.43 -10.02 -1.97
N ILE A 510 -21.09 -10.12 -2.08
CA ILE A 510 -20.45 -11.11 -2.96
C ILE A 510 -20.69 -12.53 -2.43
N ILE A 511 -20.42 -12.78 -1.14
CA ILE A 511 -20.62 -14.09 -0.53
C ILE A 511 -22.08 -14.53 -0.62
N LEU A 512 -23.01 -13.66 -0.22
CA LEU A 512 -24.45 -13.97 -0.31
C LEU A 512 -24.90 -14.14 -1.77
N GLY A 513 -24.32 -13.38 -2.69
CA GLY A 513 -24.58 -13.53 -4.12
C GLY A 513 -24.17 -14.88 -4.68
N VAL A 514 -23.04 -15.41 -4.22
CA VAL A 514 -22.51 -16.71 -4.66
C VAL A 514 -23.15 -17.89 -3.91
N LEU A 515 -23.40 -17.76 -2.60
CA LEU A 515 -23.80 -18.90 -1.76
C LEU A 515 -25.30 -18.98 -1.45
N TRP A 516 -26.05 -17.89 -1.63
CA TRP A 516 -27.45 -17.84 -1.19
C TRP A 516 -28.41 -17.36 -2.31
N LYS A 517 -29.27 -18.26 -2.79
CA LYS A 517 -30.21 -18.01 -3.88
C LYS A 517 -31.18 -16.87 -3.60
N ARG A 518 -31.62 -16.74 -2.34
CA ARG A 518 -32.66 -15.79 -1.92
C ARG A 518 -32.17 -14.34 -1.91
N ALA A 519 -30.84 -14.11 -1.90
CA ALA A 519 -30.26 -12.77 -1.98
C ALA A 519 -30.74 -12.07 -3.27
N ASN A 520 -31.24 -10.84 -3.12
CA ASN A 520 -31.78 -10.04 -4.23
C ASN A 520 -31.18 -8.63 -4.27
N GLY A 521 -31.46 -7.88 -5.35
CA GLY A 521 -30.87 -6.58 -5.60
C GLY A 521 -31.21 -5.53 -4.55
N THR A 522 -32.41 -5.53 -3.99
CA THR A 522 -32.83 -4.58 -2.94
C THR A 522 -32.04 -4.85 -1.64
N GLY A 523 -31.99 -6.11 -1.23
CA GLY A 523 -31.23 -6.51 -0.04
C GLY A 523 -29.74 -6.20 -0.16
N ALA A 524 -29.13 -6.53 -1.32
CA ALA A 524 -27.73 -6.24 -1.58
C ALA A 524 -27.41 -4.73 -1.56
N LEU A 525 -28.28 -3.89 -2.12
CA LEU A 525 -28.09 -2.44 -2.12
C LEU A 525 -28.16 -1.86 -0.69
N VAL A 526 -29.18 -2.26 0.08
CA VAL A 526 -29.35 -1.82 1.47
C VAL A 526 -28.18 -2.31 2.34
N GLY A 527 -27.76 -3.58 2.18
CA GLY A 527 -26.61 -4.12 2.88
C GLY A 527 -25.29 -3.41 2.57
N LEU A 528 -25.05 -3.11 1.29
CA LEU A 528 -23.85 -2.40 0.86
C LEU A 528 -23.81 -0.98 1.42
N ILE A 529 -24.86 -0.19 1.17
CA ILE A 529 -24.89 1.22 1.61
C ILE A 529 -24.95 1.30 3.14
N GLY A 530 -25.82 0.51 3.79
CA GLY A 530 -25.95 0.48 5.24
C GLY A 530 -24.66 0.07 5.95
N GLY A 531 -23.94 -0.89 5.39
CA GLY A 531 -22.64 -1.32 5.93
C GLY A 531 -21.56 -0.25 5.79
N VAL A 532 -21.46 0.43 4.64
CA VAL A 532 -20.51 1.55 4.44
C VAL A 532 -20.80 2.71 5.40
N LEU A 533 -22.07 3.08 5.55
CA LEU A 533 -22.46 4.12 6.50
C LEU A 533 -22.18 3.72 7.94
N PHE A 534 -22.35 2.45 8.27
CA PHE A 534 -22.02 1.94 9.61
C PHE A 534 -20.53 1.92 9.88
N SER A 535 -19.69 1.59 8.89
CA SER A 535 -18.24 1.71 9.03
C SER A 535 -17.82 3.14 9.37
N ALA A 536 -18.38 4.13 8.63
CA ALA A 536 -18.13 5.54 8.90
C ALA A 536 -18.59 5.95 10.31
N LEU A 537 -19.76 5.48 10.74
CA LEU A 537 -20.29 5.72 12.08
C LEU A 537 -19.37 5.13 13.17
N LEU A 538 -18.90 3.88 13.01
CA LEU A 538 -18.00 3.25 13.96
C LEU A 538 -16.69 4.02 14.12
N MET A 539 -16.07 4.45 13.01
CA MET A 539 -14.85 5.26 13.04
C MET A 539 -15.10 6.62 13.69
N TRP A 540 -16.18 7.29 13.33
CA TRP A 540 -16.53 8.59 13.91
C TRP A 540 -16.78 8.48 15.41
N VAL A 541 -17.54 7.48 15.88
CA VAL A 541 -17.77 7.25 17.31
C VAL A 541 -16.47 6.94 18.03
N HIS A 542 -15.59 6.10 17.45
CA HIS A 542 -14.31 5.77 18.04
C HIS A 542 -13.42 7.01 18.22
N SER A 543 -13.35 7.89 17.20
CA SER A 543 -12.49 9.09 17.21
C SER A 543 -13.02 10.23 18.08
N THR A 544 -14.34 10.30 18.32
CA THR A 544 -14.95 11.42 19.06
C THR A 544 -15.35 11.09 20.49
N SER A 545 -15.45 9.79 20.84
CA SER A 545 -15.87 9.38 22.19
C SER A 545 -14.76 9.52 23.21
N THR A 546 -15.09 10.01 24.41
CA THR A 546 -14.17 10.05 25.56
C THR A 546 -13.76 8.64 26.04
N ILE A 547 -14.62 7.64 25.81
CA ILE A 547 -14.33 6.22 26.02
C ILE A 547 -14.20 5.60 24.63
N PRO A 548 -13.01 5.12 24.24
CA PRO A 548 -12.83 4.53 22.91
C PRO A 548 -13.70 3.29 22.76
N LEU A 549 -14.39 3.18 21.60
CA LEU A 549 -15.25 2.02 21.29
C LEU A 549 -14.45 0.72 21.23
N PHE A 550 -13.20 0.82 20.78
CA PHE A 550 -12.25 -0.29 20.69
C PHE A 550 -10.98 0.06 21.49
N GLN A 551 -10.32 -0.96 22.06
CA GLN A 551 -9.11 -0.74 22.89
C GLN A 551 -7.86 -0.43 22.06
N VAL A 552 -7.91 -0.68 20.75
CA VAL A 552 -6.81 -0.46 19.80
C VAL A 552 -6.84 0.96 19.26
N SER A 553 -5.66 1.52 18.94
CA SER A 553 -5.53 2.88 18.39
C SER A 553 -6.21 3.02 17.01
N GLU A 554 -6.00 2.04 16.14
CA GLU A 554 -6.52 2.00 14.78
C GLU A 554 -7.44 0.77 14.59
N PRO A 555 -8.77 0.92 14.71
CA PRO A 555 -9.69 -0.21 14.79
C PRO A 555 -10.15 -0.77 13.43
N PHE A 556 -9.42 -0.55 12.34
CA PHE A 556 -9.84 -0.93 10.98
C PHE A 556 -10.23 -2.41 10.84
N LEU A 557 -9.57 -3.32 11.57
CA LEU A 557 -9.92 -4.75 11.59
C LEU A 557 -11.31 -5.00 12.17
N TYR A 558 -11.65 -4.34 13.26
CA TYR A 558 -12.95 -4.46 13.89
C TYR A 558 -14.05 -3.74 13.13
N VAL A 559 -13.75 -2.57 12.55
CA VAL A 559 -14.68 -1.83 11.70
C VAL A 559 -15.09 -2.69 10.49
N ALA A 560 -14.13 -3.35 9.83
CA ALA A 560 -14.42 -4.25 8.73
C ALA A 560 -15.30 -5.44 9.16
N LEU A 561 -15.00 -6.05 10.31
CA LEU A 561 -15.78 -7.17 10.84
C LEU A 561 -17.22 -6.78 11.14
N TRP A 562 -17.43 -5.72 11.91
CA TRP A 562 -18.77 -5.32 12.33
C TRP A 562 -19.61 -4.80 11.17
N SER A 563 -19.00 -4.08 10.22
CA SER A 563 -19.70 -3.65 9.01
C SER A 563 -20.09 -4.82 8.10
N PHE A 564 -19.24 -5.85 8.00
CA PHE A 564 -19.56 -7.10 7.31
C PHE A 564 -20.77 -7.82 7.94
N ILE A 565 -20.77 -7.98 9.27
CA ILE A 565 -21.86 -8.61 10.00
C ILE A 565 -23.16 -7.85 9.77
N LEU A 566 -23.16 -6.52 9.95
CA LEU A 566 -24.35 -5.71 9.72
C LEU A 566 -24.83 -5.81 8.27
N SER A 567 -23.92 -5.78 7.30
CA SER A 567 -24.27 -5.92 5.88
C SER A 567 -24.92 -7.26 5.56
N ILE A 568 -24.44 -8.37 6.16
CA ILE A 568 -25.10 -9.68 6.04
C ILE A 568 -26.52 -9.60 6.61
N ILE A 569 -26.67 -9.10 7.84
CA ILE A 569 -27.97 -9.00 8.51
C ILE A 569 -28.95 -8.18 7.66
N LEU A 570 -28.55 -6.99 7.21
CA LEU A 570 -29.39 -6.12 6.38
C LEU A 570 -29.74 -6.78 5.03
N THR A 571 -28.74 -7.37 4.35
CA THR A 571 -28.97 -8.05 3.08
C THR A 571 -29.94 -9.22 3.24
N VAL A 572 -29.76 -10.04 4.26
CA VAL A 572 -30.63 -11.20 4.54
C VAL A 572 -32.04 -10.75 4.90
N PHE A 573 -32.15 -9.84 5.87
CA PHE A 573 -33.43 -9.33 6.34
C PHE A 573 -34.25 -8.74 5.18
N VAL A 574 -33.69 -7.79 4.44
CA VAL A 574 -34.39 -7.13 3.33
C VAL A 574 -34.70 -8.12 2.21
N SER A 575 -33.77 -9.04 1.90
CA SER A 575 -34.02 -10.04 0.85
C SER A 575 -35.17 -11.00 1.18
N ILE A 576 -35.38 -11.34 2.45
CA ILE A 576 -36.50 -12.21 2.86
C ILE A 576 -37.85 -11.53 2.60
N TYR A 577 -37.96 -10.24 2.85
CA TYR A 577 -39.21 -9.46 2.71
C TYR A 577 -39.42 -8.84 1.34
N THR A 578 -38.47 -8.95 0.41
CA THR A 578 -38.56 -8.40 -0.93
C THR A 578 -38.61 -9.51 -2.00
N ARG A 579 -38.94 -9.15 -3.25
CA ARG A 579 -39.13 -10.11 -4.35
C ARG A 579 -37.83 -10.86 -4.65
N GLN A 580 -37.90 -12.17 -4.81
CA GLN A 580 -36.79 -13.03 -5.25
C GLN A 580 -36.42 -12.77 -6.71
N GLU A 581 -35.14 -12.93 -7.03
CA GLU A 581 -34.68 -12.91 -8.42
C GLU A 581 -35.16 -14.17 -9.18
N PRO A 582 -35.41 -14.07 -10.49
CA PRO A 582 -35.82 -15.22 -11.31
C PRO A 582 -34.75 -16.31 -11.36
N ASP A 583 -35.17 -17.58 -11.36
CA ASP A 583 -34.25 -18.74 -11.39
C ASP A 583 -33.32 -18.73 -12.62
N GLU A 584 -33.80 -18.31 -13.78
CA GLU A 584 -33.00 -18.17 -15.00
C GLU A 584 -31.79 -17.25 -14.81
N LYS A 585 -31.98 -16.16 -14.06
CA LYS A 585 -30.90 -15.21 -13.74
C LYS A 585 -29.87 -15.81 -12.77
N LEU A 586 -30.31 -16.70 -11.89
CA LEU A 586 -29.47 -17.30 -10.85
C LEU A 586 -28.60 -18.45 -11.34
N ARG A 587 -28.98 -19.10 -12.46
CA ARG A 587 -28.23 -20.24 -13.01
C ARG A 587 -26.80 -19.85 -13.36
N GLY A 588 -25.83 -20.63 -12.82
CA GLY A 588 -24.40 -20.40 -13.00
C GLY A 588 -23.86 -19.12 -12.32
N MET A 589 -24.70 -18.41 -11.51
CA MET A 589 -24.29 -17.30 -10.66
C MET A 589 -24.17 -17.72 -9.19
N VAL A 590 -24.96 -18.73 -8.79
CA VAL A 590 -24.95 -19.30 -7.44
C VAL A 590 -24.18 -20.62 -7.48
N TYR A 591 -23.38 -20.86 -6.45
CA TYR A 591 -22.56 -22.07 -6.34
C TYR A 591 -23.42 -23.34 -6.39
N ARG A 592 -23.05 -24.29 -7.26
CA ARG A 592 -23.78 -25.56 -7.51
C ARG A 592 -25.27 -25.39 -7.90
N TYR A 593 -25.60 -24.26 -8.53
CA TYR A 593 -26.91 -24.03 -9.09
C TYR A 593 -26.78 -23.83 -10.61
N ASP A 594 -26.87 -24.95 -11.36
CA ASP A 594 -26.81 -25.01 -12.83
C ASP A 594 -28.19 -24.84 -13.48
#